data_22e5931c04bb3232ad1b750afb4dba2b
#
_entry.id   22e5931c04bb3232ad1b750afb4dba2b
#
_cell.length_a   1.000
_cell.length_b   1.000
_cell.length_c   1.000
_cell.angle_alpha   90.00
_cell.angle_beta   90.00
_cell.angle_gamma   90.00
#
_symmetry.space_group_name_H-M   'P 1'
#
loop_
_entity.id
_entity.type
_entity.pdbx_description
1 polymer ?
#
loop_
_entity_poly.entity_id
_entity_poly.type
_entity_poly.pdbx_seq_one_letter_code
_entity_poly.pdbx_strand_id
1 'polypeptide(L)'
;MSGERKSIRRSLLLMVTLPTVILTVFVLSIGVLLFYHFYSQSIRDELASTTTMMVDCLDLTVRGDYQYENGILLKGNMNITDSTMLYKVKEKSGIDTTIFWGGTRILTTVEDQYGVSAAGTSAEKKVTDVVLGEGKDYYADHVDVDGTEYIGYYKALENDGNKPVGMVFAGKKLTLVYQKILRTLLGFVLFSLVAVLVAMLCTRQYSSGVIRDINTINHFLQTISEGTLGETLDERIRNRKDELGDIGIYADKMRTNLQKLVEMDALTALYNRRSGNQMLEVLVGQRAEYTAVMCDIDFFKKVNDTYGHAAG
;
A
#
# COMPACT_ATOMS: atom_id res chain seq x y z
N MET A 1 -16.05 12.45 -39.50
CA MET A 1 -15.08 11.85 -38.57
C MET A 1 -15.70 11.88 -37.19
N SER A 2 -16.35 10.81 -36.76
CA SER A 2 -16.93 10.66 -35.42
C SER A 2 -15.81 10.25 -34.48
N GLY A 3 -15.15 11.24 -33.87
CA GLY A 3 -14.24 10.96 -32.76
C GLY A 3 -15.05 10.35 -31.62
N GLU A 4 -14.75 9.11 -31.23
CA GLU A 4 -15.28 8.51 -29.99
C GLU A 4 -15.10 9.50 -28.84
N ARG A 5 -16.19 10.02 -28.31
CA ARG A 5 -16.17 10.80 -27.07
C ARG A 5 -15.69 9.87 -25.95
N LYS A 6 -14.38 9.91 -25.66
CA LYS A 6 -13.82 9.18 -24.53
C LYS A 6 -14.57 9.63 -23.26
N SER A 7 -15.25 8.70 -22.63
CA SER A 7 -15.99 9.00 -21.39
C SER A 7 -15.02 9.58 -20.36
N ILE A 8 -15.29 10.80 -19.90
CA ILE A 8 -14.53 11.49 -18.82
C ILE A 8 -14.35 10.55 -17.63
N ARG A 9 -15.36 9.73 -17.33
CA ARG A 9 -15.33 8.71 -16.29
C ARG A 9 -14.17 7.72 -16.47
N ARG A 10 -13.96 7.21 -17.69
CA ARG A 10 -12.87 6.25 -17.98
C ARG A 10 -11.51 6.91 -17.86
N SER A 11 -11.39 8.16 -18.31
CA SER A 11 -10.14 8.92 -18.20
C SER A 11 -9.77 9.23 -16.75
N LEU A 12 -10.73 9.67 -15.93
CA LEU A 12 -10.51 9.94 -14.50
C LEU A 12 -10.14 8.66 -13.73
N LEU A 13 -10.83 7.56 -13.99
CA LEU A 13 -10.49 6.27 -13.38
C LEU A 13 -9.06 5.84 -13.73
N LEU A 14 -8.70 5.89 -15.01
CA LEU A 14 -7.34 5.51 -15.45
C LEU A 14 -6.27 6.44 -14.89
N MET A 15 -6.54 7.73 -14.81
CA MET A 15 -5.59 8.74 -14.30
C MET A 15 -5.21 8.50 -12.83
N VAL A 16 -6.13 7.96 -12.03
CA VAL A 16 -5.87 7.67 -10.62
C VAL A 16 -5.42 6.23 -10.40
N THR A 17 -6.06 5.26 -11.08
CA THR A 17 -5.75 3.83 -10.84
C THR A 17 -4.39 3.43 -11.37
N LEU A 18 -3.96 3.94 -12.53
CA LEU A 18 -2.69 3.55 -13.13
C LEU A 18 -1.48 3.95 -12.26
N PRO A 19 -1.34 5.21 -11.80
CA PRO A 19 -0.26 5.59 -10.89
C PRO A 19 -0.31 4.84 -9.55
N THR A 20 -1.51 4.57 -9.02
CA THR A 20 -1.66 3.83 -7.76
C THR A 20 -1.14 2.40 -7.90
N VAL A 21 -1.48 1.71 -8.99
CA VAL A 21 -0.99 0.35 -9.27
C VAL A 21 0.52 0.35 -9.45
N ILE A 22 1.07 1.27 -10.26
CA ILE A 22 2.51 1.39 -10.47
C ILE A 22 3.25 1.62 -9.16
N LEU A 23 2.77 2.56 -8.33
CA LEU A 23 3.35 2.85 -7.03
C LEU A 23 3.29 1.63 -6.10
N THR A 24 2.16 0.93 -6.07
CA THR A 24 2.00 -0.28 -5.26
C THR A 24 2.98 -1.37 -5.67
N VAL A 25 3.13 -1.64 -6.97
CA VAL A 25 4.10 -2.62 -7.49
C VAL A 25 5.53 -2.22 -7.14
N PHE A 26 5.86 -0.94 -7.27
CA PHE A 26 7.18 -0.42 -6.94
C PHE A 26 7.51 -0.58 -5.44
N VAL A 27 6.61 -0.16 -4.57
CA VAL A 27 6.76 -0.29 -3.10
C VAL A 27 6.85 -1.76 -2.68
N LEU A 28 6.04 -2.62 -3.30
CA LEU A 28 6.06 -4.06 -3.03
C LEU A 28 7.38 -4.69 -3.44
N SER A 29 7.92 -4.31 -4.61
CA SER A 29 9.22 -4.81 -5.10
C SER A 29 10.35 -4.42 -4.17
N ILE A 30 10.41 -3.15 -3.73
CA ILE A 30 11.41 -2.69 -2.77
C ILE A 30 11.23 -3.41 -1.42
N GLY A 31 9.99 -3.54 -0.94
CA GLY A 31 9.68 -4.22 0.32
C GLY A 31 10.14 -5.67 0.34
N VAL A 32 9.93 -6.40 -0.76
CA VAL A 32 10.42 -7.79 -0.92
C VAL A 32 11.93 -7.86 -0.89
N LEU A 33 12.63 -6.97 -1.61
CA LEU A 33 14.11 -6.94 -1.63
C LEU A 33 14.69 -6.63 -0.24
N LEU A 34 14.15 -5.63 0.44
CA LEU A 34 14.57 -5.25 1.78
C LEU A 34 14.28 -6.38 2.78
N PHE A 35 13.08 -6.98 2.72
CA PHE A 35 12.71 -8.09 3.58
C PHE A 35 13.67 -9.27 3.41
N TYR A 36 13.97 -9.67 2.17
CA TYR A 36 14.90 -10.75 1.89
C TYR A 36 16.29 -10.46 2.46
N HIS A 37 16.81 -9.25 2.22
CA HIS A 37 18.12 -8.84 2.73
C HIS A 37 18.18 -8.87 4.26
N PHE A 38 17.24 -8.21 4.93
CA PHE A 38 17.19 -8.17 6.41
C PHE A 38 16.97 -9.55 7.02
N TYR A 39 16.09 -10.36 6.41
CA TYR A 39 15.79 -11.69 6.93
C TYR A 39 17.00 -12.63 6.80
N SER A 40 17.70 -12.60 5.66
CA SER A 40 18.94 -13.37 5.44
C SER A 40 20.02 -12.97 6.44
N GLN A 41 20.22 -11.67 6.66
CA GLN A 41 21.18 -11.18 7.65
C GLN A 41 20.78 -11.58 9.09
N SER A 42 19.50 -11.45 9.44
CA SER A 42 18.98 -11.85 10.75
C SER A 42 19.21 -13.33 11.05
N ILE A 43 19.03 -14.22 10.05
CA ILE A 43 19.33 -15.65 10.21
C ILE A 43 20.81 -15.86 10.48
N ARG A 44 21.67 -15.21 9.71
CA ARG A 44 23.13 -15.32 9.90
C ARG A 44 23.57 -14.89 11.30
N ASP A 45 23.06 -13.73 11.77
CA ASP A 45 23.38 -13.19 13.09
C ASP A 45 22.85 -14.09 14.21
N GLU A 46 21.65 -14.66 14.04
CA GLU A 46 21.05 -15.60 14.99
C GLU A 46 21.88 -16.89 15.10
N LEU A 47 22.32 -17.47 13.97
CA LEU A 47 23.14 -18.66 13.93
C LEU A 47 24.53 -18.40 14.51
N ALA A 48 25.17 -17.28 14.16
CA ALA A 48 26.46 -16.85 14.71
C ALA A 48 26.40 -16.64 16.23
N SER A 49 25.35 -15.97 16.71
CA SER A 49 25.12 -15.77 18.15
C SER A 49 24.91 -17.11 18.86
N THR A 50 24.13 -18.03 18.27
CA THR A 50 23.88 -19.35 18.87
C THR A 50 25.16 -20.15 19.00
N THR A 51 26.01 -20.22 17.95
CA THR A 51 27.29 -20.93 17.99
C THR A 51 28.24 -20.32 19.01
N THR A 52 28.33 -18.97 19.05
CA THR A 52 29.17 -18.26 20.03
C THR A 52 28.70 -18.53 21.45
N MET A 53 27.41 -18.43 21.73
CA MET A 53 26.88 -18.72 23.07
C MET A 53 27.15 -20.18 23.48
N MET A 54 27.08 -21.14 22.56
CA MET A 54 27.38 -22.53 22.86
C MET A 54 28.87 -22.71 23.20
N VAL A 55 29.78 -22.14 22.41
CA VAL A 55 31.22 -22.20 22.67
C VAL A 55 31.54 -21.53 24.03
N ASP A 56 31.07 -20.31 24.23
CA ASP A 56 31.29 -19.55 25.47
C ASP A 56 30.72 -20.29 26.69
N CYS A 57 29.55 -20.92 26.57
CA CYS A 57 28.97 -21.72 27.65
C CYS A 57 29.86 -22.89 28.03
N LEU A 58 30.42 -23.59 27.05
CA LEU A 58 31.34 -24.71 27.29
C LEU A 58 32.67 -24.21 27.91
N ASP A 59 33.21 -23.09 27.42
CA ASP A 59 34.48 -22.54 27.86
C ASP A 59 34.42 -21.90 29.23
N LEU A 60 33.33 -21.23 29.57
CA LEU A 60 33.13 -20.60 30.89
C LEU A 60 32.74 -21.59 31.99
N THR A 61 32.00 -22.67 31.62
CA THR A 61 31.50 -23.63 32.59
C THR A 61 32.61 -24.63 33.01
N VAL A 62 33.46 -25.02 32.07
CA VAL A 62 34.47 -26.04 32.31
C VAL A 62 35.83 -25.59 31.80
N ARG A 63 36.84 -25.58 32.72
CA ARG A 63 38.24 -25.28 32.38
C ARG A 63 38.95 -26.54 31.90
N GLY A 64 39.88 -26.37 30.95
CA GLY A 64 40.73 -27.43 30.42
C GLY A 64 40.43 -27.72 28.94
N ASP A 65 41.29 -28.56 28.38
CA ASP A 65 41.27 -28.93 26.97
C ASP A 65 40.13 -29.88 26.62
N TYR A 66 39.67 -29.80 25.38
CA TYR A 66 38.76 -30.80 24.81
C TYR A 66 39.52 -32.05 24.44
N GLN A 67 38.94 -33.20 24.73
CA GLN A 67 39.49 -34.54 24.40
C GLN A 67 38.33 -35.45 23.96
N TYR A 68 38.62 -36.34 23.02
CA TYR A 68 37.64 -37.31 22.57
C TYR A 68 38.26 -38.72 22.59
N GLU A 69 37.75 -39.56 23.48
CA GLU A 69 38.26 -40.91 23.69
C GLU A 69 37.08 -41.87 23.90
N ASN A 70 37.13 -43.02 23.22
CA ASN A 70 36.17 -44.12 23.38
C ASN A 70 34.69 -43.68 23.22
N GLY A 71 34.41 -42.68 22.33
CA GLY A 71 33.04 -42.18 22.13
C GLY A 71 32.59 -41.13 23.13
N ILE A 72 33.45 -40.73 24.04
CA ILE A 72 33.16 -39.74 25.07
C ILE A 72 33.91 -38.42 24.78
N LEU A 73 33.16 -37.34 24.66
CA LEU A 73 33.72 -35.99 24.55
C LEU A 73 33.89 -35.38 25.95
N LEU A 74 35.12 -35.10 26.29
CA LEU A 74 35.51 -34.47 27.56
C LEU A 74 35.95 -33.07 27.36
N LYS A 75 35.69 -32.18 28.36
CA LYS A 75 36.35 -30.89 28.50
C LYS A 75 36.96 -30.85 29.89
N GLY A 76 38.31 -30.80 29.99
CA GLY A 76 39.00 -31.03 31.24
C GLY A 76 38.58 -32.40 31.83
N ASN A 77 38.01 -32.40 33.01
CA ASN A 77 37.55 -33.65 33.68
C ASN A 77 36.02 -33.88 33.53
N MET A 78 35.34 -33.04 32.79
CA MET A 78 33.87 -33.13 32.66
C MET A 78 33.45 -33.83 31.35
N ASN A 79 32.58 -34.80 31.46
CA ASN A 79 31.93 -35.43 30.31
C ASN A 79 30.85 -34.49 29.77
N ILE A 80 30.98 -34.06 28.53
CA ILE A 80 30.05 -33.18 27.81
C ILE A 80 29.34 -33.91 26.68
N THR A 81 29.30 -35.22 26.71
CA THR A 81 28.64 -36.07 25.68
C THR A 81 27.11 -35.99 25.80
N ASP A 82 26.56 -35.36 26.84
CA ASP A 82 25.11 -35.20 27.01
C ASP A 82 24.52 -34.22 25.98
N SER A 83 23.67 -34.73 25.10
CA SER A 83 22.99 -33.95 24.07
C SER A 83 21.82 -33.10 24.60
N THR A 84 21.47 -33.17 25.89
CA THR A 84 20.35 -32.47 26.48
C THR A 84 20.39 -30.96 26.21
N MET A 85 21.58 -30.36 26.25
CA MET A 85 21.76 -28.94 25.96
C MET A 85 21.37 -28.63 24.49
N LEU A 86 21.80 -29.44 23.53
CA LEU A 86 21.51 -29.27 22.11
C LEU A 86 20.00 -29.32 21.83
N TYR A 87 19.32 -30.31 22.43
CA TYR A 87 17.86 -30.43 22.29
C TYR A 87 17.09 -29.28 22.93
N LYS A 88 17.56 -28.74 24.06
CA LYS A 88 16.98 -27.53 24.66
C LYS A 88 17.13 -26.30 23.76
N VAL A 89 18.26 -26.14 23.06
CA VAL A 89 18.46 -25.09 22.06
C VAL A 89 17.49 -25.26 20.92
N LYS A 90 17.38 -26.47 20.35
CA LYS A 90 16.45 -26.80 19.27
C LYS A 90 15.00 -26.49 19.67
N GLU A 91 14.56 -26.92 20.85
CA GLU A 91 13.21 -26.70 21.35
C GLU A 91 12.85 -25.21 21.49
N LYS A 92 13.79 -24.40 22.00
CA LYS A 92 13.54 -22.99 22.25
C LYS A 92 13.69 -22.08 21.01
N SER A 93 14.67 -22.37 20.16
CA SER A 93 15.02 -21.51 19.01
C SER A 93 14.63 -22.07 17.65
N GLY A 94 14.33 -23.36 17.58
CA GLY A 94 14.15 -24.07 16.29
C GLY A 94 15.44 -24.20 15.48
N ILE A 95 16.60 -24.05 16.14
CA ILE A 95 17.93 -24.16 15.53
C ILE A 95 18.47 -25.56 15.83
N ASP A 96 18.84 -26.29 14.79
CA ASP A 96 19.58 -27.52 14.94
C ASP A 96 21.05 -27.21 15.26
N THR A 97 21.62 -27.95 16.20
CA THR A 97 22.98 -27.74 16.67
C THR A 97 23.78 -29.02 16.65
N THR A 98 25.07 -28.87 16.40
CA THR A 98 26.01 -30.01 16.33
C THR A 98 27.33 -29.65 16.97
N ILE A 99 27.94 -30.59 17.68
CA ILE A 99 29.34 -30.53 18.12
C ILE A 99 30.11 -31.58 17.28
N PHE A 100 31.16 -31.10 16.66
CA PHE A 100 32.10 -31.92 15.89
C PHE A 100 33.40 -32.14 16.66
N TRP A 101 33.98 -33.32 16.52
CA TRP A 101 35.36 -33.57 16.82
C TRP A 101 36.14 -33.70 15.53
N GLY A 102 37.11 -32.83 15.31
CA GLY A 102 37.61 -32.67 13.96
C GLY A 102 36.48 -32.37 12.99
N GLY A 103 36.42 -33.11 11.90
CA GLY A 103 35.36 -32.98 10.90
C GLY A 103 34.13 -33.86 11.12
N THR A 104 34.09 -34.71 12.18
CA THR A 104 33.04 -35.73 12.41
C THR A 104 32.00 -35.24 13.42
N ARG A 105 30.70 -35.39 13.10
CA ARG A 105 29.59 -35.05 14.01
C ARG A 105 29.51 -36.03 15.18
N ILE A 106 29.78 -35.57 16.39
CA ILE A 106 29.74 -36.40 17.58
C ILE A 106 28.38 -36.29 18.30
N LEU A 107 27.94 -35.07 18.50
CA LEU A 107 26.65 -34.77 19.11
C LEU A 107 25.85 -33.86 18.17
N THR A 108 24.62 -34.24 17.88
CA THR A 108 23.82 -33.47 16.93
C THR A 108 22.31 -33.63 17.15
N THR A 109 21.56 -32.56 16.90
CA THR A 109 20.11 -32.57 16.75
C THR A 109 19.68 -32.58 15.29
N VAL A 110 20.66 -32.55 14.35
CA VAL A 110 20.41 -32.63 12.92
C VAL A 110 19.97 -34.03 12.58
N GLU A 111 18.91 -34.13 11.78
CA GLU A 111 18.34 -35.36 11.26
C GLU A 111 18.35 -35.33 9.73
N ASP A 112 18.54 -36.48 9.12
CA ASP A 112 18.42 -36.67 7.69
C ASP A 112 16.95 -36.55 7.21
N GLN A 113 16.73 -36.77 5.92
CA GLN A 113 15.38 -36.72 5.33
C GLN A 113 14.42 -37.79 5.87
N TYR A 114 14.92 -38.84 6.55
CA TYR A 114 14.13 -39.91 7.15
C TYR A 114 13.94 -39.74 8.68
N GLY A 115 14.48 -38.66 9.26
CA GLY A 115 14.43 -38.41 10.70
C GLY A 115 15.48 -39.20 11.49
N VAL A 116 16.51 -39.76 10.83
CA VAL A 116 17.62 -40.43 11.49
C VAL A 116 18.69 -39.43 11.87
N SER A 117 19.26 -39.58 13.06
CA SER A 117 20.33 -38.69 13.54
C SER A 117 21.56 -38.74 12.60
N ALA A 118 22.06 -37.56 12.23
CA ALA A 118 23.25 -37.42 11.39
C ALA A 118 24.57 -37.62 12.16
N ALA A 119 24.54 -38.14 13.40
CA ALA A 119 25.73 -38.45 14.18
C ALA A 119 26.63 -39.44 13.45
N GLY A 120 27.95 -39.22 13.51
CA GLY A 120 28.94 -40.01 12.81
C GLY A 120 29.24 -39.58 11.37
N THR A 121 28.43 -38.67 10.79
CA THR A 121 28.71 -38.15 9.44
C THR A 121 29.77 -37.05 9.49
N SER A 122 30.37 -36.70 8.36
CA SER A 122 31.44 -35.70 8.28
C SER A 122 30.93 -34.38 7.71
N ALA A 123 31.51 -33.27 8.14
CA ALA A 123 31.34 -31.99 7.52
C ALA A 123 32.00 -31.93 6.14
N GLU A 124 31.54 -31.04 5.29
CA GLU A 124 32.16 -30.77 4.00
C GLU A 124 33.60 -30.30 4.16
N LYS A 125 34.47 -30.73 3.23
CA LYS A 125 35.90 -30.39 3.23
C LYS A 125 36.12 -28.85 3.30
N LYS A 126 35.34 -28.09 2.55
CA LYS A 126 35.45 -26.63 2.54
C LYS A 126 35.25 -26.02 3.93
N VAL A 127 34.33 -26.58 4.73
CA VAL A 127 34.05 -26.12 6.11
C VAL A 127 35.25 -26.47 7.00
N THR A 128 35.75 -27.71 6.92
CA THR A 128 36.90 -28.14 7.75
C THR A 128 38.16 -27.37 7.41
N ASP A 129 38.42 -27.07 6.14
CA ASP A 129 39.61 -26.31 5.72
C ASP A 129 39.60 -24.89 6.30
N VAL A 130 38.43 -24.22 6.36
CA VAL A 130 38.31 -22.87 6.90
C VAL A 130 38.28 -22.88 8.44
N VAL A 131 37.41 -23.72 9.04
CA VAL A 131 37.20 -23.65 10.49
C VAL A 131 38.31 -24.32 11.26
N LEU A 132 38.74 -25.48 10.83
CA LEU A 132 39.83 -26.23 11.53
C LEU A 132 41.21 -25.84 11.01
N GLY A 133 41.34 -25.52 9.70
CA GLY A 133 42.63 -25.16 9.10
C GLY A 133 43.03 -23.72 9.35
N GLU A 134 42.08 -22.75 9.24
CA GLU A 134 42.37 -21.32 9.39
C GLU A 134 41.90 -20.74 10.76
N GLY A 135 41.14 -21.48 11.54
CA GLY A 135 40.54 -21.00 12.80
C GLY A 135 39.49 -19.90 12.63
N LYS A 136 38.86 -19.81 11.44
CA LYS A 136 37.89 -18.77 11.15
C LYS A 136 36.47 -19.31 11.20
N ASP A 137 35.56 -18.47 11.63
CA ASP A 137 34.14 -18.77 11.54
C ASP A 137 33.68 -18.91 10.08
N TYR A 138 32.74 -19.82 9.80
CA TYR A 138 32.25 -20.08 8.45
C TYR A 138 30.73 -20.06 8.41
N TYR A 139 30.19 -19.22 7.55
CA TYR A 139 28.75 -19.21 7.22
C TYR A 139 28.54 -19.93 5.90
N ALA A 140 27.62 -20.91 5.90
CA ALA A 140 27.21 -21.65 4.72
C ALA A 140 25.73 -21.37 4.46
N ASP A 141 25.42 -20.82 3.29
CA ASP A 141 24.06 -20.58 2.81
C ASP A 141 23.38 -21.85 2.32
N HIS A 142 24.17 -22.92 2.12
CA HIS A 142 23.69 -24.22 1.70
C HIS A 142 24.60 -25.31 2.27
N VAL A 143 24.04 -26.20 3.06
CA VAL A 143 24.68 -27.41 3.60
C VAL A 143 23.74 -28.56 3.40
N ASP A 144 24.17 -29.58 2.67
CA ASP A 144 23.44 -30.86 2.54
C ASP A 144 23.85 -31.80 3.67
N VAL A 145 22.88 -32.31 4.38
CA VAL A 145 23.05 -33.37 5.37
C VAL A 145 22.13 -34.53 4.99
N ASP A 146 22.66 -35.50 4.28
CA ASP A 146 21.96 -36.70 3.83
C ASP A 146 20.57 -36.41 3.22
N GLY A 147 20.53 -35.46 2.27
CA GLY A 147 19.31 -35.03 1.55
C GLY A 147 18.46 -34.00 2.27
N THR A 148 18.87 -33.52 3.43
CA THR A 148 18.22 -32.37 4.11
C THR A 148 19.10 -31.11 4.01
N GLU A 149 18.58 -30.07 3.40
CA GLU A 149 19.30 -28.82 3.19
C GLU A 149 19.17 -27.89 4.39
N TYR A 150 20.29 -27.28 4.81
CA TYR A 150 20.41 -26.35 5.91
C TYR A 150 21.11 -25.05 5.48
N ILE A 151 20.77 -23.95 6.15
CA ILE A 151 21.63 -22.78 6.28
C ILE A 151 22.36 -22.93 7.62
N GLY A 152 23.68 -22.74 7.64
CA GLY A 152 24.46 -23.02 8.83
C GLY A 152 25.58 -22.04 9.11
N TYR A 153 25.98 -22.00 10.38
CA TYR A 153 27.13 -21.26 10.86
C TYR A 153 28.00 -22.19 11.67
N TYR A 154 29.31 -22.12 11.45
CA TYR A 154 30.32 -22.95 12.11
C TYR A 154 31.30 -22.07 12.83
N LYS A 155 31.67 -22.47 14.06
CA LYS A 155 32.69 -21.84 14.90
C LYS A 155 33.61 -22.87 15.49
N ALA A 156 34.90 -22.60 15.51
CA ALA A 156 35.89 -23.51 16.07
C ALA A 156 35.72 -23.74 17.56
N LEU A 157 36.03 -24.98 18.01
CA LEU A 157 36.34 -25.30 19.41
C LEU A 157 37.86 -25.39 19.52
N GLU A 158 38.42 -24.62 20.41
CA GLU A 158 39.87 -24.42 20.54
C GLU A 158 40.39 -24.93 21.88
N ASN A 159 41.53 -25.59 21.85
CA ASN A 159 42.31 -25.91 23.05
C ASN A 159 43.36 -24.83 23.33
N ASP A 160 44.12 -24.98 24.42
CA ASP A 160 45.18 -24.06 24.80
C ASP A 160 46.14 -23.81 23.62
N GLY A 161 46.45 -22.54 23.39
CA GLY A 161 47.27 -22.10 22.24
C GLY A 161 46.48 -21.85 20.97
N ASN A 162 45.17 -21.67 21.03
CA ASN A 162 44.27 -21.39 19.90
C ASN A 162 44.32 -22.46 18.79
N LYS A 163 44.43 -23.72 19.18
CA LYS A 163 44.46 -24.86 18.23
C LYS A 163 43.06 -25.41 18.08
N PRO A 164 42.43 -25.30 16.88
CA PRO A 164 41.12 -25.88 16.63
C PRO A 164 41.18 -27.41 16.72
N VAL A 165 40.30 -28.01 17.53
CA VAL A 165 40.17 -29.46 17.71
C VAL A 165 38.82 -29.99 17.29
N GLY A 166 37.86 -29.13 17.19
CA GLY A 166 36.47 -29.40 16.77
C GLY A 166 35.78 -28.15 16.32
N MET A 167 34.49 -28.24 16.15
CA MET A 167 33.67 -27.09 15.81
C MET A 167 32.22 -27.25 16.29
N VAL A 168 31.56 -26.13 16.54
CA VAL A 168 30.13 -26.07 16.79
C VAL A 168 29.42 -25.58 15.54
N PHE A 169 28.32 -26.23 15.22
CA PHE A 169 27.43 -25.85 14.14
C PHE A 169 26.06 -25.45 14.70
N ALA A 170 25.50 -24.40 14.17
CA ALA A 170 24.08 -24.06 14.30
C ALA A 170 23.47 -23.89 12.92
N GLY A 171 22.31 -24.49 12.70
CA GLY A 171 21.66 -24.45 11.40
C GLY A 171 20.15 -24.46 11.45
N LYS A 172 19.53 -23.93 10.40
CA LYS A 172 18.09 -23.99 10.16
C LYS A 172 17.80 -24.76 8.86
N LYS A 173 16.79 -25.61 8.88
CA LYS A 173 16.33 -26.30 7.65
C LYS A 173 15.89 -25.27 6.62
N LEU A 174 16.45 -25.34 5.42
CA LEU A 174 16.20 -24.43 4.33
C LEU A 174 14.71 -24.40 3.94
N THR A 175 14.04 -25.52 4.02
CA THR A 175 12.60 -25.64 3.78
C THR A 175 11.77 -24.79 4.73
N LEU A 176 12.11 -24.72 6.02
CA LEU A 176 11.42 -23.89 7.01
C LEU A 176 11.67 -22.40 6.76
N VAL A 177 12.89 -22.04 6.34
CA VAL A 177 13.26 -20.69 5.97
C VAL A 177 12.44 -20.22 4.77
N TYR A 178 12.37 -21.03 3.69
CA TYR A 178 11.58 -20.71 2.50
C TYR A 178 10.07 -20.62 2.80
N GLN A 179 9.54 -21.53 3.62
CA GLN A 179 8.13 -21.47 4.02
C GLN A 179 7.79 -20.17 4.76
N LYS A 180 8.67 -19.72 5.65
CA LYS A 180 8.48 -18.46 6.38
C LYS A 180 8.56 -17.26 5.44
N ILE A 181 9.53 -17.25 4.51
CA ILE A 181 9.64 -16.21 3.47
C ILE A 181 8.36 -16.17 2.63
N LEU A 182 7.93 -17.32 2.09
CA LEU A 182 6.74 -17.40 1.24
C LEU A 182 5.47 -16.93 1.96
N ARG A 183 5.26 -17.34 3.21
CA ARG A 183 4.11 -16.91 4.02
C ARG A 183 4.10 -15.40 4.22
N THR A 184 5.26 -14.80 4.49
CA THR A 184 5.38 -13.34 4.67
C THR A 184 5.12 -12.60 3.36
N LEU A 185 5.67 -13.08 2.23
CA LEU A 185 5.44 -12.51 0.90
C LEU A 185 3.96 -12.58 0.50
N LEU A 186 3.29 -13.71 0.74
CA LEU A 186 1.85 -13.84 0.51
C LEU A 186 1.05 -12.81 1.33
N GLY A 187 1.47 -12.55 2.59
CA GLY A 187 0.88 -11.51 3.41
C GLY A 187 1.01 -10.11 2.78
N PHE A 188 2.19 -9.75 2.28
CA PHE A 188 2.41 -8.46 1.60
C PHE A 188 1.58 -8.34 0.31
N VAL A 189 1.51 -9.39 -0.50
CA VAL A 189 0.70 -9.41 -1.72
C VAL A 189 -0.79 -9.24 -1.39
N LEU A 190 -1.30 -9.98 -0.40
CA LEU A 190 -2.71 -9.89 0.01
C LEU A 190 -3.04 -8.48 0.53
N PHE A 191 -2.18 -7.92 1.39
CA PHE A 191 -2.35 -6.56 1.90
C PHE A 191 -2.37 -5.52 0.77
N SER A 192 -1.45 -5.63 -0.20
CA SER A 192 -1.40 -4.72 -1.34
C SER A 192 -2.62 -4.83 -2.25
N LEU A 193 -3.15 -6.04 -2.47
CA LEU A 193 -4.40 -6.23 -3.23
C LEU A 193 -5.59 -5.56 -2.54
N VAL A 194 -5.71 -5.70 -1.22
CA VAL A 194 -6.76 -5.04 -0.46
C VAL A 194 -6.62 -3.51 -0.54
N ALA A 195 -5.42 -2.98 -0.42
CA ALA A 195 -5.17 -1.54 -0.52
C ALA A 195 -5.56 -0.98 -1.90
N VAL A 196 -5.19 -1.68 -2.99
CA VAL A 196 -5.58 -1.30 -4.36
C VAL A 196 -7.08 -1.36 -4.55
N LEU A 197 -7.75 -2.41 -4.04
CA LEU A 197 -9.20 -2.54 -4.11
C LEU A 197 -9.91 -1.37 -3.41
N VAL A 198 -9.49 -1.03 -2.19
CA VAL A 198 -10.04 0.11 -1.44
C VAL A 198 -9.82 1.42 -2.20
N ALA A 199 -8.61 1.66 -2.72
CA ALA A 199 -8.32 2.85 -3.52
C ALA A 199 -9.21 2.93 -4.77
N MET A 200 -9.44 1.80 -5.46
CA MET A 200 -10.32 1.73 -6.63
C MET A 200 -11.78 2.05 -6.27
N LEU A 201 -12.29 1.50 -5.16
CA LEU A 201 -13.66 1.76 -4.69
C LEU A 201 -13.84 3.24 -4.32
N CYS A 202 -12.90 3.82 -3.57
CA CYS A 202 -12.91 5.25 -3.22
C CYS A 202 -12.88 6.14 -4.47
N THR A 203 -11.99 5.84 -5.43
CA THR A 203 -11.90 6.59 -6.68
C THR A 203 -13.19 6.49 -7.50
N ARG A 204 -13.79 5.30 -7.58
CA ARG A 204 -15.07 5.11 -8.29
C ARG A 204 -16.20 5.93 -7.66
N GLN A 205 -16.29 5.95 -6.33
CA GLN A 205 -17.32 6.70 -5.61
C GLN A 205 -17.15 8.21 -5.82
N TYR A 206 -15.92 8.72 -5.64
CA TYR A 206 -15.60 10.13 -5.85
C TYR A 206 -15.86 10.57 -7.31
N SER A 207 -15.31 9.83 -8.28
CA SER A 207 -15.49 10.13 -9.71
C SER A 207 -16.95 10.13 -10.13
N SER A 208 -17.77 9.20 -9.61
CA SER A 208 -19.19 9.15 -9.92
C SER A 208 -19.95 10.38 -9.39
N GLY A 209 -19.57 10.90 -8.22
CA GLY A 209 -20.09 12.13 -7.66
C GLY A 209 -19.78 13.35 -8.54
N VAL A 210 -18.51 13.53 -8.88
CA VAL A 210 -18.06 14.65 -9.73
C VAL A 210 -18.74 14.63 -11.11
N ILE A 211 -18.83 13.46 -11.75
CA ILE A 211 -19.47 13.32 -13.07
C ILE A 211 -20.95 13.63 -13.00
N ARG A 212 -21.65 13.19 -11.96
CA ARG A 212 -23.07 13.52 -11.75
C ARG A 212 -23.26 15.03 -11.65
N ASP A 213 -22.41 15.71 -10.89
CA ASP A 213 -22.51 17.14 -10.68
C ASP A 213 -22.17 17.93 -11.95
N ILE A 214 -21.17 17.50 -12.74
CA ILE A 214 -20.90 18.06 -14.06
C ILE A 214 -22.11 17.90 -14.99
N ASN A 215 -22.77 16.72 -15.00
CA ASN A 215 -23.94 16.51 -15.83
C ASN A 215 -25.12 17.39 -15.38
N THR A 216 -25.31 17.62 -14.08
CA THR A 216 -26.32 18.53 -13.56
C THR A 216 -26.07 19.97 -14.03
N ILE A 217 -24.84 20.45 -13.97
CA ILE A 217 -24.46 21.79 -14.47
C ILE A 217 -24.68 21.89 -15.97
N ASN A 218 -24.25 20.87 -16.75
CA ASN A 218 -24.46 20.84 -18.19
C ASN A 218 -25.93 20.88 -18.57
N HIS A 219 -26.79 20.12 -17.88
CA HIS A 219 -28.24 20.16 -18.07
C HIS A 219 -28.78 21.56 -17.79
N PHE A 220 -28.38 22.17 -16.69
CA PHE A 220 -28.78 23.52 -16.33
C PHE A 220 -28.34 24.58 -17.38
N LEU A 221 -27.12 24.47 -17.90
CA LEU A 221 -26.64 25.32 -19.00
C LEU A 221 -27.41 25.09 -20.30
N GLN A 222 -27.80 23.85 -20.58
CA GLN A 222 -28.63 23.51 -21.75
C GLN A 222 -30.01 24.14 -21.65
N THR A 223 -30.70 24.04 -20.50
CA THR A 223 -32.02 24.66 -20.32
C THR A 223 -31.97 26.17 -20.49
N ILE A 224 -30.88 26.84 -19.99
CA ILE A 224 -30.66 28.26 -20.25
C ILE A 224 -30.50 28.54 -21.73
N SER A 225 -29.71 27.72 -22.46
CA SER A 225 -29.47 27.90 -23.90
C SER A 225 -30.75 27.70 -24.77
N GLU A 226 -31.66 26.88 -24.29
CA GLU A 226 -32.96 26.62 -24.92
C GLU A 226 -34.00 27.71 -24.56
N GLY A 227 -33.61 28.73 -23.76
CA GLY A 227 -34.48 29.82 -23.36
C GLY A 227 -35.39 29.52 -22.17
N THR A 228 -35.26 28.37 -21.53
CA THR A 228 -36.02 28.03 -20.32
C THR A 228 -35.33 28.65 -19.08
N LEU A 229 -35.68 29.93 -18.79
CA LEU A 229 -35.04 30.72 -17.75
C LEU A 229 -35.72 30.57 -16.38
N GLY A 230 -36.77 29.80 -16.24
CA GLY A 230 -37.52 29.57 -14.99
C GLY A 230 -36.90 28.53 -14.05
N GLU A 231 -35.99 27.67 -14.57
CA GLU A 231 -35.34 26.67 -13.74
C GLU A 231 -34.30 27.32 -12.77
N THR A 232 -34.19 26.71 -11.59
CA THR A 232 -33.22 27.15 -10.57
C THR A 232 -32.07 26.17 -10.47
N LEU A 233 -30.89 26.64 -10.11
CA LEU A 233 -29.73 25.81 -9.86
C LEU A 233 -30.01 24.82 -8.71
N ASP A 234 -29.66 23.54 -8.92
CA ASP A 234 -29.74 22.48 -7.90
C ASP A 234 -29.01 22.93 -6.64
N GLU A 235 -29.68 22.82 -5.47
CA GLU A 235 -29.11 23.25 -4.18
C GLU A 235 -27.81 22.53 -3.83
N ARG A 236 -27.66 21.29 -4.25
CA ARG A 236 -26.44 20.51 -4.04
C ARG A 236 -25.26 21.17 -4.74
N ILE A 237 -25.43 21.68 -5.96
CA ILE A 237 -24.38 22.42 -6.68
C ILE A 237 -24.16 23.79 -6.05
N ARG A 238 -25.22 24.49 -5.66
CA ARG A 238 -25.14 25.80 -5.00
C ARG A 238 -24.37 25.77 -3.69
N ASN A 239 -24.47 24.67 -2.93
CA ASN A 239 -23.83 24.51 -1.62
C ASN A 239 -22.40 23.94 -1.71
N ARG A 240 -21.89 23.66 -2.92
CA ARG A 240 -20.48 23.26 -3.11
C ARG A 240 -19.55 24.43 -2.83
N LYS A 241 -18.36 24.11 -2.29
CA LYS A 241 -17.31 25.09 -1.96
C LYS A 241 -16.04 24.87 -2.81
N ASP A 242 -16.23 24.40 -4.05
CA ASP A 242 -15.17 24.13 -5.01
C ASP A 242 -15.51 24.75 -6.38
N GLU A 243 -14.64 24.55 -7.36
CA GLU A 243 -14.72 25.10 -8.72
C GLU A 243 -16.03 24.73 -9.42
N LEU A 244 -16.59 23.57 -9.14
CA LEU A 244 -17.90 23.16 -9.70
C LEU A 244 -19.05 23.98 -9.11
N GLY A 245 -18.97 24.31 -7.83
CA GLY A 245 -19.89 25.22 -7.18
C GLY A 245 -19.83 26.63 -7.80
N ASP A 246 -18.63 27.13 -8.02
CA ASP A 246 -18.41 28.44 -8.67
C ASP A 246 -18.99 28.49 -10.08
N ILE A 247 -18.75 27.45 -10.90
CA ILE A 247 -19.32 27.32 -12.25
C ILE A 247 -20.86 27.37 -12.19
N GLY A 248 -21.46 26.61 -11.25
CA GLY A 248 -22.92 26.61 -11.07
C GLY A 248 -23.47 27.99 -10.71
N ILE A 249 -22.82 28.68 -9.78
CA ILE A 249 -23.20 30.05 -9.32
C ILE A 249 -23.07 31.02 -10.50
N TYR A 250 -21.99 30.95 -11.31
CA TYR A 250 -21.85 31.86 -12.45
C TYR A 250 -22.89 31.55 -13.54
N ALA A 251 -23.25 30.29 -13.76
CA ALA A 251 -24.33 29.92 -14.67
C ALA A 251 -25.70 30.49 -14.19
N ASP A 252 -25.99 30.45 -12.88
CA ASP A 252 -27.23 30.99 -12.34
C ASP A 252 -27.27 32.52 -12.42
N LYS A 253 -26.15 33.22 -12.20
CA LYS A 253 -26.03 34.67 -12.44
C LYS A 253 -26.27 34.99 -13.92
N MET A 254 -25.69 34.24 -14.84
CA MET A 254 -25.90 34.41 -16.28
C MET A 254 -27.40 34.25 -16.63
N ARG A 255 -28.05 33.17 -16.13
CA ARG A 255 -29.49 32.93 -16.29
C ARG A 255 -30.31 34.14 -15.81
N THR A 256 -30.01 34.62 -14.59
CA THR A 256 -30.74 35.76 -13.99
C THR A 256 -30.57 37.03 -14.83
N ASN A 257 -29.37 37.28 -15.36
CA ASN A 257 -29.13 38.45 -16.21
C ASN A 257 -29.86 38.33 -17.55
N LEU A 258 -29.84 37.14 -18.18
CA LEU A 258 -30.58 36.86 -19.41
C LEU A 258 -32.10 37.01 -19.19
N GLN A 259 -32.62 36.52 -18.05
CA GLN A 259 -34.03 36.64 -17.69
C GLN A 259 -34.43 38.12 -17.61
N LYS A 260 -33.60 38.96 -16.92
CA LYS A 260 -33.87 40.42 -16.84
C LYS A 260 -33.88 41.08 -18.22
N LEU A 261 -32.93 40.71 -19.09
CA LEU A 261 -32.86 41.26 -20.47
C LEU A 261 -34.08 40.88 -21.33
N VAL A 262 -34.61 39.67 -21.14
CA VAL A 262 -35.76 39.17 -21.91
C VAL A 262 -37.09 39.65 -21.36
N GLU A 263 -37.24 39.77 -20.04
CA GLU A 263 -38.50 40.02 -19.37
C GLU A 263 -38.74 41.50 -19.02
N MET A 264 -37.67 42.32 -18.88
CA MET A 264 -37.77 43.67 -18.41
C MET A 264 -37.49 44.70 -19.52
N ASP A 265 -38.10 45.86 -19.38
CA ASP A 265 -37.83 47.04 -20.16
C ASP A 265 -36.56 47.74 -19.67
N ALA A 266 -35.63 48.04 -20.57
CA ALA A 266 -34.30 48.59 -20.20
C ALA A 266 -34.32 49.98 -19.60
N LEU A 267 -35.37 50.80 -19.83
CA LEU A 267 -35.49 52.18 -19.33
C LEU A 267 -36.17 52.22 -17.96
N THR A 268 -37.23 51.43 -17.79
CA THR A 268 -38.08 51.50 -16.62
C THR A 268 -37.80 50.42 -15.58
N ALA A 269 -37.07 49.37 -15.97
CA ALA A 269 -36.84 48.17 -15.16
C ALA A 269 -38.18 47.51 -14.70
N LEU A 270 -39.26 47.70 -15.42
CA LEU A 270 -40.55 47.03 -15.27
C LEU A 270 -40.63 45.88 -16.28
N TYR A 271 -41.61 44.95 -16.10
CA TYR A 271 -41.87 43.94 -17.12
C TYR A 271 -42.18 44.57 -18.46
N ASN A 272 -41.53 44.13 -19.52
CA ASN A 272 -41.88 44.57 -20.86
C ASN A 272 -43.29 44.07 -21.27
N ARG A 273 -43.86 44.62 -22.35
CA ARG A 273 -45.19 44.30 -22.81
C ARG A 273 -45.44 42.80 -22.99
N ARG A 274 -44.44 42.08 -23.49
CA ARG A 274 -44.56 40.64 -23.74
C ARG A 274 -44.68 39.87 -22.43
N SER A 275 -43.80 40.14 -21.45
CA SER A 275 -43.80 39.45 -20.17
C SER A 275 -45.03 39.83 -19.33
N GLY A 276 -45.44 41.09 -19.36
CA GLY A 276 -46.68 41.54 -18.72
C GLY A 276 -47.92 40.81 -19.26
N ASN A 277 -48.05 40.64 -20.57
CA ASN A 277 -49.15 39.89 -21.17
C ASN A 277 -49.12 38.42 -20.78
N GLN A 278 -47.94 37.76 -20.81
CA GLN A 278 -47.81 36.38 -20.36
C GLN A 278 -48.23 36.18 -18.90
N MET A 279 -47.87 37.12 -18.03
CA MET A 279 -48.25 37.08 -16.62
C MET A 279 -49.76 37.21 -16.43
N LEU A 280 -50.39 38.10 -17.20
CA LEU A 280 -51.85 38.21 -17.24
C LEU A 280 -52.53 36.91 -17.73
N GLU A 281 -52.01 36.28 -18.77
CA GLU A 281 -52.54 34.99 -19.27
C GLU A 281 -52.50 33.92 -18.19
N VAL A 282 -51.40 33.83 -17.43
CA VAL A 282 -51.25 32.90 -16.32
C VAL A 282 -52.29 33.17 -15.22
N LEU A 283 -52.46 34.43 -14.80
CA LEU A 283 -53.46 34.83 -13.78
C LEU A 283 -54.88 34.49 -14.23
N VAL A 284 -55.22 34.78 -15.48
CA VAL A 284 -56.54 34.41 -16.11
C VAL A 284 -56.72 32.92 -16.10
N GLY A 285 -55.70 32.15 -16.52
CA GLY A 285 -55.75 30.69 -16.55
C GLY A 285 -55.94 30.05 -15.18
N GLN A 286 -55.37 30.65 -14.15
CA GLN A 286 -55.52 30.24 -12.73
C GLN A 286 -56.82 30.71 -12.07
N ARG A 287 -57.64 31.50 -12.77
CA ARG A 287 -58.83 32.14 -12.24
C ARG A 287 -58.57 32.96 -10.97
N ALA A 288 -57.35 33.55 -10.85
CA ALA A 288 -56.96 34.37 -9.75
C ALA A 288 -57.72 35.73 -9.83
N GLU A 289 -58.08 36.29 -8.71
CA GLU A 289 -58.59 37.68 -8.64
C GLU A 289 -57.45 38.64 -8.89
N TYR A 290 -57.59 39.55 -9.85
CA TYR A 290 -56.62 40.59 -10.14
C TYR A 290 -57.34 41.91 -10.53
N THR A 291 -56.65 43.04 -10.37
CA THR A 291 -57.10 44.35 -10.86
C THR A 291 -56.07 44.82 -11.89
N ALA A 292 -56.54 45.18 -13.09
CA ALA A 292 -55.69 45.79 -14.11
C ALA A 292 -55.91 47.31 -14.12
N VAL A 293 -54.81 48.06 -14.05
CA VAL A 293 -54.80 49.52 -14.17
C VAL A 293 -53.98 49.87 -15.41
N MET A 294 -54.57 50.63 -16.31
CA MET A 294 -53.87 51.16 -17.48
C MET A 294 -53.59 52.63 -17.29
N CYS A 295 -52.32 53.04 -17.40
CA CYS A 295 -51.88 54.40 -17.28
C CYS A 295 -51.24 54.86 -18.58
N ASP A 296 -51.52 56.11 -19.00
CA ASP A 296 -50.94 56.73 -20.17
C ASP A 296 -50.54 58.19 -19.81
N ILE A 297 -49.56 58.74 -20.52
CA ILE A 297 -49.13 60.14 -20.34
C ILE A 297 -49.82 61.02 -21.35
N ASP A 298 -50.70 61.93 -20.84
CA ASP A 298 -51.41 62.82 -21.71
C ASP A 298 -50.45 63.69 -22.53
N PHE A 299 -50.74 63.83 -23.81
CA PHE A 299 -49.98 64.60 -24.78
C PHE A 299 -48.49 64.33 -24.83
N PHE A 300 -48.04 63.09 -24.54
CA PHE A 300 -46.61 62.64 -24.58
C PHE A 300 -45.94 62.91 -25.92
N LYS A 301 -46.65 62.67 -27.02
CA LYS A 301 -46.14 63.02 -28.36
C LYS A 301 -45.82 64.52 -28.48
N LYS A 302 -46.62 65.40 -27.97
CA LYS A 302 -46.41 66.85 -28.01
C LYS A 302 -45.17 67.29 -27.20
N VAL A 303 -44.90 66.62 -26.10
CA VAL A 303 -43.67 66.77 -25.32
C VAL A 303 -42.45 66.43 -26.10
N ASN A 304 -42.50 65.26 -26.73
CA ASN A 304 -41.40 64.78 -27.60
C ASN A 304 -41.18 65.70 -28.82
N ASP A 305 -42.24 66.18 -29.48
CA ASP A 305 -42.16 67.06 -30.65
C ASP A 305 -41.64 68.44 -30.30
N THR A 306 -41.92 68.92 -29.06
CA THR A 306 -41.47 70.21 -28.61
C THR A 306 -40.11 70.27 -27.98
N TYR A 307 -39.74 69.26 -27.20
CA TYR A 307 -38.50 69.24 -26.36
C TYR A 307 -37.48 68.14 -26.80
N GLY A 308 -37.82 67.39 -27.84
CA GLY A 308 -37.01 66.30 -28.37
C GLY A 308 -37.17 64.98 -27.61
N HIS A 309 -36.85 63.84 -28.25
CA HIS A 309 -36.98 62.52 -27.68
C HIS A 309 -36.14 62.27 -26.40
N ALA A 310 -35.15 63.14 -26.12
CA ALA A 310 -34.33 63.06 -24.91
C ALA A 310 -35.06 63.58 -23.67
N ALA A 311 -36.16 64.31 -23.82
CA ALA A 311 -36.99 64.84 -22.75
C ALA A 311 -38.19 63.99 -22.39
N GLY A 312 -38.61 63.09 -23.28
CA GLY A 312 -39.66 62.10 -23.11
C GLY A 312 -39.10 60.69 -23.07
#